data_d50c6dd3e663397d1bb04288d487af75
#
_entry.id   d50c6dd3e663397d1bb04288d487af75
#
_cell.length_a   1.000
_cell.length_b   1.000
_cell.length_c   1.000
_cell.angle_alpha   90.00
_cell.angle_beta   90.00
_cell.angle_gamma   90.00
#
_symmetry.space_group_name_H-M   'P 1'
#
loop_
_entity.id
_entity.type
_entity.pdbx_description
1 polymer ?
#
loop_
_entity_poly.entity_id
_entity_poly.type
_entity_poly.pdbx_seq_one_letter_code
_entity_poly.pdbx_strand_id
1 'polypeptide(L)'
;MLFDYFKQGINLGGFLSQYEIVTDANSEDVLIQHFETFITEENIAQIAAWGFDHVRIPVDGFLFFDQKAGRLCDKPLEYLDRCINWCARYGINVVIDLHNIEGHIFGEMDTPTPLMTSPVLRDDFCLFWLRMAEHFKEYDKTKLMFELFNEIADATGYLWNSLYKRAIKEIRKIDITRWILAGTNYVNSVGYLDRLDLVDDPYVFYNFHYYEPNVFTHQNAHFSEEFCIYKSAQAYPGDMTDYIRFLNEHDHFRKEHPLMNSETTCNDKELMQTLLADADKFVNYSGCELYCGEFGVIDTAPTDDALKWIRDFVTLCNSLKIGHAMWNYKCLDFEIIDINNQVVRPEILALLQELNR
;
A
#
# COMPACT_ATOMS: atom_id res chain seq x y z
N MET A 1 7.42 11.27 -16.30
CA MET A 1 6.57 11.45 -15.11
C MET A 1 6.34 10.07 -14.50
N LEU A 2 6.15 9.98 -13.18
CA LEU A 2 5.85 8.72 -12.47
C LEU A 2 4.63 8.01 -13.08
N PHE A 3 3.56 8.78 -13.32
CA PHE A 3 2.30 8.30 -13.89
C PHE A 3 2.46 7.60 -15.26
N ASP A 4 3.49 7.92 -16.04
CA ASP A 4 3.71 7.28 -17.37
C ASP A 4 4.24 5.85 -17.25
N TYR A 5 4.75 5.45 -16.07
CA TYR A 5 5.34 4.14 -15.81
C TYR A 5 4.58 3.34 -14.75
N PHE A 6 3.86 4.03 -13.85
CA PHE A 6 3.16 3.46 -12.71
C PHE A 6 1.74 4.04 -12.64
N LYS A 7 0.94 3.81 -13.71
CA LYS A 7 -0.43 4.34 -13.79
C LYS A 7 -1.41 3.46 -13.04
N GLN A 8 -1.46 2.15 -13.40
CA GLN A 8 -2.43 1.21 -12.84
C GLN A 8 -1.77 -0.12 -12.49
N GLY A 9 -1.59 -0.34 -11.22
CA GLY A 9 -0.98 -1.52 -10.65
C GLY A 9 -1.90 -2.37 -9.81
N ILE A 10 -1.32 -3.45 -9.31
CA ILE A 10 -1.98 -4.36 -8.37
C ILE A 10 -0.98 -4.86 -7.33
N ASN A 11 -1.45 -5.03 -6.09
CA ASN A 11 -0.63 -5.50 -4.99
C ASN A 11 -0.51 -7.03 -5.00
N LEU A 12 0.67 -7.56 -4.65
CA LEU A 12 0.94 -8.98 -4.44
C LEU A 12 0.99 -9.30 -2.93
N GLY A 13 0.01 -8.82 -2.16
CA GLY A 13 -0.14 -9.14 -0.75
C GLY A 13 -0.35 -10.64 -0.53
N GLY A 14 0.09 -11.17 0.62
CA GLY A 14 0.07 -12.59 0.94
C GLY A 14 1.25 -13.37 0.36
N PHE A 15 2.12 -12.76 -0.45
CA PHE A 15 3.29 -13.42 -1.05
C PHE A 15 4.51 -13.38 -0.11
N LEU A 16 5.16 -12.23 0.03
CA LEU A 16 6.38 -12.03 0.84
C LEU A 16 6.12 -11.17 2.09
N SER A 17 4.87 -10.84 2.33
CA SER A 17 4.31 -10.22 3.51
C SER A 17 2.90 -10.76 3.75
N GLN A 18 2.43 -10.76 4.99
CA GLN A 18 1.08 -11.26 5.38
C GLN A 18 0.81 -12.72 4.95
N TYR A 19 1.86 -13.49 4.67
CA TYR A 19 1.75 -14.87 4.22
C TYR A 19 1.14 -15.79 5.29
N GLU A 20 1.26 -15.44 6.57
CA GLU A 20 0.64 -16.17 7.69
C GLU A 20 -0.89 -16.17 7.66
N ILE A 21 -1.49 -15.17 6.96
CA ILE A 21 -2.95 -15.10 6.82
C ILE A 21 -3.44 -16.12 5.78
N VAL A 22 -2.64 -16.40 4.76
CA VAL A 22 -3.03 -17.23 3.61
C VAL A 22 -2.44 -18.64 3.64
N THR A 23 -1.48 -18.91 4.54
CA THR A 23 -0.88 -20.23 4.68
C THR A 23 -0.66 -20.57 6.15
N ASP A 24 -0.70 -21.86 6.47
CA ASP A 24 -0.35 -22.35 7.80
C ASP A 24 1.17 -22.36 7.97
N ALA A 25 1.71 -21.28 8.52
CA ALA A 25 3.16 -21.03 8.67
C ALA A 25 3.85 -21.89 9.74
N ASN A 26 3.27 -23.05 10.11
CA ASN A 26 3.75 -23.89 11.22
C ASN A 26 5.04 -24.69 10.91
N SER A 27 5.53 -24.70 9.67
CA SER A 27 6.78 -25.35 9.31
C SER A 27 7.52 -24.65 8.19
N GLU A 28 8.85 -24.81 8.19
CA GLU A 28 9.72 -24.25 7.14
C GLU A 28 9.37 -24.81 5.74
N ASP A 29 9.03 -26.10 5.64
CA ASP A 29 8.64 -26.72 4.36
C ASP A 29 7.36 -26.09 3.79
N VAL A 30 6.37 -25.77 4.63
CA VAL A 30 5.13 -25.11 4.21
C VAL A 30 5.40 -23.69 3.74
N LEU A 31 6.27 -22.95 4.42
CA LEU A 31 6.67 -21.60 4.00
C LEU A 31 7.46 -21.63 2.68
N ILE A 32 8.40 -22.57 2.52
CA ILE A 32 9.12 -22.75 1.26
C ILE A 32 8.13 -23.04 0.13
N GLN A 33 7.21 -23.97 0.32
CA GLN A 33 6.18 -24.29 -0.68
C GLN A 33 5.34 -23.06 -1.02
N HIS A 34 4.94 -22.28 -0.01
CA HIS A 34 4.19 -21.04 -0.22
C HIS A 34 4.97 -20.07 -1.13
N PHE A 35 6.21 -19.71 -0.76
CA PHE A 35 7.03 -18.77 -1.53
C PHE A 35 7.39 -19.27 -2.93
N GLU A 36 7.33 -20.56 -3.16
CA GLU A 36 7.56 -21.14 -4.49
C GLU A 36 6.32 -21.18 -5.37
N THR A 37 5.11 -21.22 -4.80
CA THR A 37 3.90 -21.54 -5.56
C THR A 37 2.78 -20.52 -5.45
N PHE A 38 2.81 -19.61 -4.47
CA PHE A 38 1.73 -18.65 -4.27
C PHE A 38 1.62 -17.63 -5.41
N ILE A 39 2.76 -17.05 -5.83
CA ILE A 39 2.88 -16.25 -7.04
C ILE A 39 3.82 -16.97 -8.00
N THR A 40 3.38 -17.18 -9.24
CA THR A 40 4.10 -17.87 -10.29
C THR A 40 4.31 -16.97 -11.52
N GLU A 41 5.11 -17.44 -12.47
CA GLU A 41 5.32 -16.73 -13.75
C GLU A 41 4.01 -16.54 -14.52
N GLU A 42 3.11 -17.53 -14.45
CA GLU A 42 1.79 -17.48 -15.08
C GLU A 42 0.91 -16.39 -14.48
N ASN A 43 1.01 -16.14 -13.16
CA ASN A 43 0.30 -15.04 -12.52
C ASN A 43 0.78 -13.68 -13.02
N ILE A 44 2.10 -13.49 -13.17
CA ILE A 44 2.65 -12.24 -13.72
C ILE A 44 2.26 -12.06 -15.19
N ALA A 45 2.30 -13.13 -16.00
CA ALA A 45 1.81 -13.12 -17.38
C ALA A 45 0.33 -12.74 -17.46
N GLN A 46 -0.50 -13.24 -16.52
CA GLN A 46 -1.93 -12.92 -16.42
C GLN A 46 -2.15 -11.45 -16.07
N ILE A 47 -1.41 -10.90 -15.08
CA ILE A 47 -1.46 -9.47 -14.70
C ILE A 47 -1.13 -8.60 -15.91
N ALA A 48 -0.08 -8.92 -16.66
CA ALA A 48 0.28 -8.21 -17.89
C ALA A 48 -0.81 -8.29 -18.97
N ALA A 49 -1.38 -9.49 -19.18
CA ALA A 49 -2.48 -9.70 -20.13
C ALA A 49 -3.76 -8.95 -19.75
N TRP A 50 -3.97 -8.66 -18.47
CA TRP A 50 -5.07 -7.84 -17.98
C TRP A 50 -4.85 -6.35 -18.18
N GLY A 51 -3.61 -5.93 -18.55
CA GLY A 51 -3.28 -4.55 -18.86
C GLY A 51 -2.73 -3.75 -17.70
N PHE A 52 -2.42 -4.36 -16.57
CA PHE A 52 -1.70 -3.66 -15.50
C PHE A 52 -0.27 -3.34 -15.96
N ASP A 53 0.26 -2.21 -15.56
CA ASP A 53 1.61 -1.75 -15.94
C ASP A 53 2.65 -1.99 -14.85
N HIS A 54 2.21 -2.26 -13.62
CA HIS A 54 3.11 -2.56 -12.49
C HIS A 54 2.47 -3.43 -11.43
N VAL A 55 3.33 -4.00 -10.57
CA VAL A 55 2.95 -4.65 -9.32
C VAL A 55 3.62 -3.95 -8.14
N ARG A 56 2.91 -3.85 -7.02
CA ARG A 56 3.49 -3.52 -5.72
C ARG A 56 3.70 -4.83 -4.96
N ILE A 57 4.93 -5.08 -4.51
CA ILE A 57 5.34 -6.30 -3.81
C ILE A 57 5.63 -5.95 -2.36
N PRO A 58 4.69 -6.20 -1.44
CA PRO A 58 4.93 -6.08 -0.01
C PRO A 58 5.95 -7.11 0.45
N VAL A 59 6.96 -6.68 1.23
CA VAL A 59 7.98 -7.54 1.82
C VAL A 59 8.13 -7.27 3.32
N ASP A 60 8.27 -8.32 4.12
CA ASP A 60 8.49 -8.20 5.55
C ASP A 60 9.99 -8.19 5.88
N GLY A 61 10.44 -7.10 6.53
CA GLY A 61 11.84 -6.91 6.88
C GLY A 61 12.42 -8.04 7.74
N PHE A 62 11.64 -8.65 8.62
CA PHE A 62 12.10 -9.78 9.43
C PHE A 62 12.28 -11.08 8.63
N LEU A 63 11.71 -11.19 7.44
CA LEU A 63 12.00 -12.26 6.49
C LEU A 63 13.30 -11.97 5.72
N PHE A 64 13.52 -10.70 5.35
CA PHE A 64 14.57 -10.27 4.44
C PHE A 64 15.87 -9.84 5.11
N PHE A 65 15.87 -9.52 6.41
CA PHE A 65 17.03 -8.88 7.06
C PHE A 65 17.45 -9.56 8.36
N ASP A 66 18.67 -10.09 8.36
CA ASP A 66 19.35 -10.56 9.56
C ASP A 66 19.98 -9.36 10.28
N GLN A 67 19.28 -8.83 11.27
CA GLN A 67 19.73 -7.68 12.07
C GLN A 67 21.09 -7.93 12.76
N LYS A 68 21.34 -9.16 13.25
CA LYS A 68 22.57 -9.50 13.95
C LYS A 68 23.78 -9.48 13.00
N ALA A 69 23.60 -9.93 11.77
CA ALA A 69 24.63 -9.93 10.75
C ALA A 69 24.68 -8.63 9.94
N GLY A 70 23.66 -7.78 10.01
CA GLY A 70 23.55 -6.54 9.23
C GLY A 70 23.50 -6.75 7.73
N ARG A 71 22.88 -7.86 7.28
CA ARG A 71 22.82 -8.28 5.87
C ARG A 71 21.45 -8.81 5.48
N LEU A 72 21.16 -8.77 4.18
CA LEU A 72 19.97 -9.42 3.63
C LEU A 72 20.09 -10.95 3.68
N CYS A 73 18.94 -11.61 3.75
CA CYS A 73 18.82 -13.06 3.73
C CYS A 73 18.72 -13.54 2.28
N ASP A 74 19.61 -14.45 1.86
CA ASP A 74 19.74 -14.87 0.47
C ASP A 74 18.44 -15.51 -0.07
N LYS A 75 17.81 -16.40 0.71
CA LYS A 75 16.65 -17.16 0.24
C LYS A 75 15.41 -16.32 -0.07
N PRO A 76 14.97 -15.37 0.79
CA PRO A 76 13.90 -14.43 0.44
C PRO A 76 14.23 -13.55 -0.77
N LEU A 77 15.49 -13.12 -0.91
CA LEU A 77 15.93 -12.38 -2.10
C LEU A 77 15.79 -13.19 -3.39
N GLU A 78 16.11 -14.50 -3.37
CA GLU A 78 15.91 -15.36 -4.54
C GLU A 78 14.45 -15.37 -5.02
N TYR A 79 13.47 -15.37 -4.09
CA TYR A 79 12.06 -15.31 -4.44
C TYR A 79 11.67 -13.97 -5.04
N LEU A 80 12.15 -12.87 -4.44
CA LEU A 80 11.89 -11.52 -4.92
C LEU A 80 12.54 -11.29 -6.30
N ASP A 81 13.81 -11.64 -6.47
CA ASP A 81 14.54 -11.54 -7.74
C ASP A 81 13.85 -12.33 -8.85
N ARG A 82 13.39 -13.53 -8.54
CA ARG A 82 12.64 -14.37 -9.48
C ARG A 82 11.35 -13.68 -9.94
N CYS A 83 10.57 -13.13 -9.01
CA CYS A 83 9.35 -12.39 -9.32
C CYS A 83 9.65 -11.15 -10.18
N ILE A 84 10.65 -10.35 -9.82
CA ILE A 84 11.08 -9.17 -10.59
C ILE A 84 11.53 -9.56 -12.00
N ASN A 85 12.25 -10.68 -12.15
CA ASN A 85 12.66 -11.17 -13.44
C ASN A 85 11.46 -11.61 -14.32
N TRP A 86 10.42 -12.19 -13.73
CA TRP A 86 9.17 -12.46 -14.46
C TRP A 86 8.49 -11.14 -14.88
N CYS A 87 8.39 -10.16 -13.97
CA CYS A 87 7.86 -8.84 -14.28
C CYS A 87 8.58 -8.19 -15.47
N ALA A 88 9.93 -8.25 -15.47
CA ALA A 88 10.74 -7.71 -16.57
C ALA A 88 10.45 -8.38 -17.92
N ARG A 89 10.22 -9.71 -17.96
CA ARG A 89 9.87 -10.45 -19.19
C ARG A 89 8.55 -9.99 -19.78
N TYR A 90 7.57 -9.66 -18.94
CA TYR A 90 6.23 -9.27 -19.37
C TYR A 90 6.04 -7.75 -19.43
N GLY A 91 7.10 -6.96 -19.22
CA GLY A 91 7.05 -5.50 -19.28
C GLY A 91 6.34 -4.84 -18.11
N ILE A 92 6.19 -5.54 -16.98
CA ILE A 92 5.60 -5.05 -15.75
C ILE A 92 6.67 -4.35 -14.91
N ASN A 93 6.39 -3.16 -14.44
CA ASN A 93 7.23 -2.43 -13.48
C ASN A 93 6.98 -2.91 -12.05
N VAL A 94 7.88 -2.61 -11.12
CA VAL A 94 7.81 -3.11 -9.75
C VAL A 94 7.97 -1.99 -8.73
N VAL A 95 7.12 -1.96 -7.71
CA VAL A 95 7.33 -1.25 -6.45
C VAL A 95 7.65 -2.29 -5.39
N ILE A 96 8.84 -2.21 -4.78
CA ILE A 96 9.16 -2.99 -3.58
C ILE A 96 8.75 -2.13 -2.38
N ASP A 97 7.81 -2.64 -1.61
CA ASP A 97 7.30 -2.01 -0.39
C ASP A 97 7.83 -2.74 0.84
N LEU A 98 8.54 -2.04 1.73
CA LEU A 98 8.82 -2.56 3.06
C LEU A 98 7.55 -2.49 3.89
N HIS A 99 6.82 -3.62 3.96
CA HIS A 99 5.49 -3.67 4.55
C HIS A 99 5.51 -3.71 6.07
N ASN A 100 6.47 -4.44 6.62
CA ASN A 100 6.66 -4.54 8.06
C ASN A 100 8.14 -4.76 8.41
N ILE A 101 8.56 -4.35 9.60
CA ILE A 101 9.91 -4.56 10.14
C ILE A 101 9.87 -4.57 11.65
N GLU A 102 10.91 -5.10 12.29
CA GLU A 102 11.03 -5.15 13.75
C GLU A 102 10.79 -3.77 14.40
N GLY A 103 9.93 -3.78 15.40
CA GLY A 103 9.57 -2.58 16.17
C GLY A 103 8.45 -1.72 15.55
N HIS A 104 7.89 -2.10 14.40
CA HIS A 104 6.65 -1.54 13.90
C HIS A 104 5.46 -2.22 14.59
N ILE A 105 4.46 -1.43 14.97
CA ILE A 105 3.19 -1.92 15.51
C ILE A 105 2.11 -1.23 14.71
N PHE A 106 1.36 -2.01 13.95
CA PHE A 106 0.30 -1.53 13.10
C PHE A 106 -0.87 -0.99 13.94
N GLY A 107 -1.42 0.15 13.53
CA GLY A 107 -2.62 0.73 14.16
C GLY A 107 -2.41 1.48 15.49
N GLU A 108 -1.23 1.43 16.11
CA GLU A 108 -0.96 2.19 17.33
C GLU A 108 -0.53 3.63 17.01
N MET A 109 -1.49 4.53 16.87
CA MET A 109 -1.23 5.91 16.46
C MET A 109 -0.90 6.87 17.62
N ASP A 110 -1.42 6.60 18.80
CA ASP A 110 -1.31 7.49 19.98
C ASP A 110 0.07 7.43 20.64
N THR A 111 0.84 6.35 20.45
CA THR A 111 2.15 6.14 21.05
C THR A 111 3.19 5.86 19.97
N PRO A 112 4.33 6.56 19.95
CA PRO A 112 5.39 6.27 18.98
C PRO A 112 5.88 4.83 19.13
N THR A 113 5.90 4.08 18.02
CA THR A 113 6.35 2.68 18.00
C THR A 113 7.84 2.53 18.32
N PRO A 114 8.31 1.35 18.76
CA PRO A 114 9.73 1.11 18.99
C PRO A 114 10.61 1.46 17.76
N LEU A 115 10.15 1.20 16.54
CA LEU A 115 10.85 1.60 15.31
C LEU A 115 11.10 3.11 15.27
N MET A 116 10.13 3.92 15.70
CA MET A 116 10.26 5.38 15.65
C MET A 116 11.18 5.95 16.74
N THR A 117 11.32 5.26 17.87
CA THR A 117 12.01 5.77 19.06
C THR A 117 13.36 5.12 19.36
N SER A 118 13.57 3.85 18.97
CA SER A 118 14.83 3.13 19.18
C SER A 118 15.91 3.52 18.17
N PRO A 119 17.06 4.06 18.61
CA PRO A 119 18.18 4.34 17.71
C PRO A 119 18.64 3.10 16.94
N VAL A 120 18.67 1.93 17.57
CA VAL A 120 19.10 0.67 16.96
C VAL A 120 18.17 0.27 15.82
N LEU A 121 16.85 0.26 16.06
CA LEU A 121 15.87 -0.13 15.03
C LEU A 121 15.84 0.87 13.86
N ARG A 122 16.04 2.17 14.15
CA ARG A 122 16.18 3.20 13.12
C ARG A 122 17.45 3.02 12.28
N ASP A 123 18.54 2.59 12.90
CA ASP A 123 19.78 2.27 12.19
C ASP A 123 19.61 1.00 11.34
N ASP A 124 18.95 -0.03 11.85
CA ASP A 124 18.61 -1.26 11.12
C ASP A 124 17.70 -0.98 9.93
N PHE A 125 16.69 -0.12 10.08
CA PHE A 125 15.84 0.33 8.97
C PHE A 125 16.66 1.00 7.85
N CYS A 126 17.55 1.90 8.21
CA CYS A 126 18.42 2.57 7.24
C CYS A 126 19.40 1.59 6.60
N LEU A 127 19.93 0.63 7.36
CA LEU A 127 20.84 -0.39 6.86
C LEU A 127 20.12 -1.36 5.92
N PHE A 128 18.88 -1.77 6.23
CA PHE A 128 18.05 -2.54 5.32
C PHE A 128 17.99 -1.89 3.94
N TRP A 129 17.62 -0.61 3.87
CA TRP A 129 17.51 0.11 2.60
C TRP A 129 18.86 0.31 1.89
N LEU A 130 19.94 0.50 2.63
CA LEU A 130 21.29 0.51 2.06
C LEU A 130 21.60 -0.83 1.37
N ARG A 131 21.30 -1.97 2.03
CA ARG A 131 21.53 -3.30 1.48
C ARG A 131 20.61 -3.60 0.29
N MET A 132 19.36 -3.18 0.33
CA MET A 132 18.45 -3.27 -0.82
C MET A 132 18.97 -2.46 -2.01
N ALA A 133 19.49 -1.26 -1.77
CA ALA A 133 20.07 -0.44 -2.82
C ALA A 133 21.34 -1.09 -3.42
N GLU A 134 22.21 -1.70 -2.59
CA GLU A 134 23.38 -2.46 -3.05
C GLU A 134 22.99 -3.65 -3.94
N HIS A 135 21.95 -4.40 -3.53
CA HIS A 135 21.47 -5.58 -4.26
C HIS A 135 20.86 -5.19 -5.62
N PHE A 136 20.02 -4.16 -5.64
CA PHE A 136 19.27 -3.76 -6.84
C PHE A 136 19.93 -2.67 -7.69
N LYS A 137 21.19 -2.29 -7.43
CA LYS A 137 21.87 -1.17 -8.11
C LYS A 137 21.95 -1.29 -9.63
N GLU A 138 21.99 -2.50 -10.16
CA GLU A 138 22.08 -2.77 -11.61
C GLU A 138 20.70 -2.88 -12.29
N TYR A 139 19.60 -2.90 -11.53
CA TYR A 139 18.25 -2.91 -12.10
C TYR A 139 17.87 -1.55 -12.67
N ASP A 140 17.08 -1.55 -13.74
CA ASP A 140 16.59 -0.32 -14.36
C ASP A 140 15.81 0.53 -13.35
N LYS A 141 16.23 1.75 -13.19
CA LYS A 141 15.76 2.69 -12.16
C LYS A 141 14.33 3.16 -12.38
N THR A 142 13.85 3.14 -13.62
CA THR A 142 12.48 3.48 -14.00
C THR A 142 11.53 2.29 -13.95
N LYS A 143 12.09 1.08 -13.76
CA LYS A 143 11.37 -0.19 -13.73
C LYS A 143 11.19 -0.76 -12.33
N LEU A 144 12.04 -0.33 -11.39
CA LEU A 144 12.05 -0.78 -10.00
C LEU A 144 12.12 0.42 -9.07
N MET A 145 11.10 0.61 -8.27
CA MET A 145 10.95 1.69 -7.30
C MET A 145 10.95 1.13 -5.88
N PHE A 146 11.45 1.89 -4.91
CA PHE A 146 11.44 1.55 -3.50
C PHE A 146 10.39 2.36 -2.77
N GLU A 147 9.45 1.70 -2.12
CA GLU A 147 8.55 2.30 -1.16
C GLU A 147 9.11 2.06 0.24
N LEU A 148 9.49 3.16 0.91
CA LEU A 148 10.31 3.07 2.10
C LEU A 148 9.62 2.40 3.27
N PHE A 149 8.33 2.58 3.42
CA PHE A 149 7.57 1.90 4.46
C PHE A 149 6.06 2.00 4.25
N ASN A 150 5.39 0.89 4.50
CA ASN A 150 3.94 0.79 4.55
C ASN A 150 3.38 1.44 5.82
N GLU A 151 2.25 2.07 5.74
CA GLU A 151 1.31 2.49 6.80
C GLU A 151 1.94 2.88 8.15
N ILE A 152 2.66 3.99 8.13
CA ILE A 152 3.45 4.49 9.24
C ILE A 152 2.56 4.89 10.43
N ALA A 153 2.88 4.39 11.63
CA ALA A 153 2.28 4.76 12.89
C ALA A 153 3.09 5.85 13.60
N ASP A 154 2.92 7.11 13.19
CA ASP A 154 3.49 8.31 13.84
C ASP A 154 2.49 9.46 13.72
N ALA A 155 1.71 9.70 14.76
CA ALA A 155 0.66 10.73 14.76
C ALA A 155 1.17 12.16 14.43
N THR A 156 2.44 12.45 14.69
CA THR A 156 3.04 13.77 14.46
C THR A 156 3.72 13.92 13.11
N GLY A 157 4.16 12.84 12.51
CA GLY A 157 4.99 12.81 11.31
C GLY A 157 6.46 13.20 11.53
N TYR A 158 6.81 13.77 12.68
CA TYR A 158 8.16 14.27 12.92
C TYR A 158 9.24 13.18 12.95
N LEU A 159 8.97 12.08 13.64
CA LEU A 159 9.90 10.96 13.77
C LEU A 159 10.07 10.25 12.43
N TRP A 160 8.97 10.05 11.70
CA TRP A 160 8.98 9.49 10.36
C TRP A 160 9.75 10.37 9.38
N ASN A 161 9.47 11.67 9.33
CA ASN A 161 10.20 12.62 8.47
C ASN A 161 11.72 12.54 8.70
N SER A 162 12.15 12.42 9.95
CA SER A 162 13.56 12.23 10.29
C SER A 162 14.10 10.88 9.79
N LEU A 163 13.32 9.80 9.89
CA LEU A 163 13.75 8.45 9.54
C LEU A 163 13.85 8.26 8.02
N TYR A 164 12.81 8.62 7.26
CA TYR A 164 12.85 8.40 5.81
C TYR A 164 13.92 9.25 5.11
N LYS A 165 14.17 10.48 5.58
CA LYS A 165 15.28 11.30 5.05
C LYS A 165 16.66 10.66 5.28
N ARG A 166 16.84 9.96 6.41
CA ARG A 166 18.06 9.17 6.65
C ARG A 166 18.16 8.00 5.68
N ALA A 167 17.08 7.23 5.52
CA ALA A 167 17.06 6.10 4.59
C ALA A 167 17.35 6.53 3.15
N ILE A 168 16.74 7.63 2.68
CA ILE A 168 17.06 8.21 1.37
C ILE A 168 18.56 8.52 1.24
N LYS A 169 19.18 9.13 2.25
CA LYS A 169 20.62 9.42 2.23
C LYS A 169 21.46 8.15 2.14
N GLU A 170 21.07 7.06 2.81
CA GLU A 170 21.78 5.78 2.69
C GLU A 170 21.64 5.19 1.28
N ILE A 171 20.45 5.17 0.72
CA ILE A 171 20.21 4.72 -0.67
C ILE A 171 21.03 5.55 -1.66
N ARG A 172 21.10 6.88 -1.50
CA ARG A 172 21.85 7.79 -2.40
C ARG A 172 23.35 7.62 -2.38
N LYS A 173 23.92 6.92 -1.38
CA LYS A 173 25.33 6.51 -1.41
C LYS A 173 25.63 5.48 -2.49
N ILE A 174 24.60 4.68 -2.88
CA ILE A 174 24.70 3.58 -3.81
C ILE A 174 24.05 3.93 -5.16
N ASP A 175 22.82 4.45 -5.12
CA ASP A 175 22.02 4.74 -6.30
C ASP A 175 21.41 6.15 -6.22
N ILE A 176 22.03 7.06 -6.92
CA ILE A 176 21.67 8.49 -6.92
C ILE A 176 20.38 8.80 -7.70
N THR A 177 19.82 7.83 -8.40
CA THR A 177 18.66 8.03 -9.30
C THR A 177 17.54 7.00 -9.09
N ARG A 178 17.66 6.09 -8.12
CA ARG A 178 16.57 5.16 -7.77
C ARG A 178 15.32 5.93 -7.41
N TRP A 179 14.20 5.57 -8.01
CA TRP A 179 12.91 6.12 -7.64
C TRP A 179 12.52 5.62 -6.25
N ILE A 180 12.11 6.54 -5.40
CA ILE A 180 11.77 6.27 -4.00
C ILE A 180 10.41 6.88 -3.69
N LEU A 181 9.55 6.10 -3.04
CA LEU A 181 8.29 6.55 -2.46
C LEU A 181 8.45 6.74 -0.94
N ALA A 182 8.03 7.91 -0.45
CA ALA A 182 7.87 8.17 0.98
C ALA A 182 6.37 8.34 1.29
N GLY A 183 5.83 7.43 2.07
CA GLY A 183 4.43 7.47 2.48
C GLY A 183 4.14 8.56 3.51
N THR A 184 2.85 8.97 3.61
CA THR A 184 2.40 9.84 4.69
C THR A 184 2.44 9.11 6.03
N ASN A 185 2.57 9.84 7.11
CA ASN A 185 2.32 9.29 8.44
C ASN A 185 0.81 9.03 8.64
N TYR A 186 0.44 8.38 9.73
CA TYR A 186 -0.95 8.01 10.03
C TYR A 186 -1.56 7.05 9.00
N VAL A 187 -1.01 5.83 8.93
CA VAL A 187 -1.42 4.73 8.03
C VAL A 187 -1.55 5.17 6.56
N ASN A 188 -0.57 5.93 6.10
CA ASN A 188 -0.54 6.50 4.74
C ASN A 188 -1.80 7.31 4.35
N SER A 189 -2.52 7.91 5.31
CA SER A 189 -3.73 8.68 5.04
C SER A 189 -3.47 9.91 4.17
N VAL A 190 -4.35 10.14 3.19
CA VAL A 190 -4.31 11.32 2.29
C VAL A 190 -4.40 12.66 3.04
N GLY A 191 -5.09 12.70 4.17
CA GLY A 191 -5.25 13.91 4.99
C GLY A 191 -3.98 14.36 5.73
N TYR A 192 -2.87 13.64 5.59
CA TYR A 192 -1.61 13.95 6.25
C TYR A 192 -0.45 14.29 5.29
N LEU A 193 -0.76 14.54 4.03
CA LEU A 193 0.22 14.95 3.01
C LEU A 193 0.95 16.26 3.37
N ASP A 194 0.29 17.18 4.05
CA ASP A 194 0.84 18.45 4.50
C ASP A 194 1.88 18.33 5.62
N ARG A 195 1.99 17.14 6.24
CA ARG A 195 2.98 16.85 7.30
C ARG A 195 4.28 16.25 6.79
N LEU A 196 4.37 15.98 5.50
CA LEU A 196 5.59 15.49 4.88
C LEU A 196 6.61 16.62 4.72
N ASP A 197 7.81 16.38 5.18
CA ASP A 197 8.96 17.24 4.91
C ASP A 197 9.55 16.93 3.53
N LEU A 198 9.29 17.77 2.56
CA LEU A 198 9.77 17.56 1.19
C LEU A 198 11.31 17.42 1.12
N VAL A 199 11.77 16.53 0.26
CA VAL A 199 13.19 16.31 -0.02
C VAL A 199 13.53 16.93 -1.37
N ASP A 200 14.59 17.72 -1.43
CA ASP A 200 15.11 18.28 -2.69
C ASP A 200 15.85 17.19 -3.49
N ASP A 201 15.09 16.28 -4.07
CA ASP A 201 15.57 15.16 -4.85
C ASP A 201 14.52 14.80 -5.92
N PRO A 202 14.82 14.93 -7.22
CA PRO A 202 13.86 14.73 -8.31
C PRO A 202 13.42 13.27 -8.50
N TYR A 203 14.00 12.33 -7.77
CA TYR A 203 13.69 10.91 -7.81
C TYR A 203 12.98 10.44 -6.53
N VAL A 204 12.52 11.38 -5.69
CA VAL A 204 11.68 11.09 -4.53
C VAL A 204 10.26 11.54 -4.84
N PHE A 205 9.33 10.63 -4.70
CA PHE A 205 7.90 10.79 -4.87
C PHE A 205 7.19 10.50 -3.56
N TYR A 206 5.91 10.84 -3.45
CA TYR A 206 5.19 10.66 -2.20
C TYR A 206 4.00 9.73 -2.38
N ASN A 207 3.66 9.01 -1.31
CA ASN A 207 2.66 7.94 -1.33
C ASN A 207 1.59 8.17 -0.28
N PHE A 208 0.36 7.79 -0.61
CA PHE A 208 -0.76 7.66 0.32
C PHE A 208 -1.56 6.40 0.00
N HIS A 209 -2.41 5.96 0.93
CA HIS A 209 -3.43 4.94 0.72
C HIS A 209 -4.81 5.57 0.76
N TYR A 210 -5.78 4.93 0.10
CA TYR A 210 -7.13 5.47 0.06
C TYR A 210 -8.18 4.37 0.16
N TYR A 211 -8.85 4.34 1.30
CA TYR A 211 -9.95 3.42 1.58
C TYR A 211 -11.20 4.14 2.11
N GLU A 212 -11.19 5.48 2.09
CA GLU A 212 -12.27 6.26 2.69
C GLU A 212 -13.60 6.19 1.91
N PRO A 213 -14.72 6.10 2.62
CA PRO A 213 -14.80 5.85 4.07
C PRO A 213 -14.70 4.35 4.38
N ASN A 214 -13.92 3.99 5.39
CA ASN A 214 -13.64 2.60 5.76
C ASN A 214 -14.92 1.82 6.09
N VAL A 215 -15.97 2.47 6.59
CA VAL A 215 -17.27 1.84 6.84
C VAL A 215 -17.89 1.20 5.60
N PHE A 216 -17.52 1.64 4.40
CA PHE A 216 -17.91 1.02 3.14
C PHE A 216 -16.87 0.02 2.65
N THR A 217 -15.61 0.47 2.53
CA THR A 217 -14.54 -0.31 1.92
C THR A 217 -14.08 -1.49 2.76
N HIS A 218 -14.31 -1.44 4.08
CA HIS A 218 -13.99 -2.49 5.05
C HIS A 218 -15.23 -3.01 5.78
N GLN A 219 -16.43 -2.83 5.23
CA GLN A 219 -17.65 -3.26 5.89
C GLN A 219 -17.62 -4.76 6.21
N ASN A 220 -18.00 -5.11 7.45
CA ASN A 220 -17.97 -6.47 7.99
C ASN A 220 -16.57 -7.12 8.00
N ALA A 221 -15.47 -6.34 7.91
CA ALA A 221 -14.13 -6.87 7.99
C ALA A 221 -13.90 -7.61 9.31
N HIS A 222 -13.62 -8.92 9.21
CA HIS A 222 -13.48 -9.80 10.38
C HIS A 222 -12.21 -9.52 11.18
N PHE A 223 -11.24 -8.84 10.58
CA PHE A 223 -9.97 -8.44 11.19
C PHE A 223 -10.03 -7.06 11.87
N SER A 224 -11.14 -6.31 11.74
CA SER A 224 -11.36 -5.01 12.38
C SER A 224 -12.30 -5.13 13.56
N GLU A 225 -11.85 -4.72 14.77
CA GLU A 225 -12.70 -4.68 15.96
C GLU A 225 -13.92 -3.78 15.73
N GLU A 226 -13.72 -2.62 15.13
CA GLU A 226 -14.77 -1.67 14.80
C GLU A 226 -15.88 -2.31 13.96
N PHE A 227 -15.52 -2.94 12.84
CA PHE A 227 -16.49 -3.54 11.92
C PHE A 227 -17.02 -4.89 12.39
N CYS A 228 -16.38 -5.51 13.39
CA CYS A 228 -16.97 -6.61 14.16
C CYS A 228 -18.09 -6.13 15.11
N ILE A 229 -18.04 -4.86 15.54
CA ILE A 229 -19.07 -4.24 16.40
C ILE A 229 -20.12 -3.55 15.57
N TYR A 230 -19.72 -2.67 14.64
CA TYR A 230 -20.60 -1.98 13.69
C TYR A 230 -20.91 -2.88 12.49
N LYS A 231 -21.89 -3.79 12.67
CA LYS A 231 -22.32 -4.77 11.67
C LYS A 231 -23.46 -4.24 10.80
N SER A 232 -23.29 -3.11 10.14
CA SER A 232 -24.30 -2.56 9.25
C SER A 232 -23.78 -2.49 7.83
N ALA A 233 -24.57 -3.01 6.89
CA ALA A 233 -24.24 -2.89 5.47
C ALA A 233 -24.30 -1.42 5.05
N GLN A 234 -23.27 -0.99 4.34
CA GLN A 234 -23.16 0.36 3.81
C GLN A 234 -23.24 0.35 2.29
N ALA A 235 -24.05 1.23 1.72
CA ALA A 235 -24.15 1.41 0.28
C ALA A 235 -23.15 2.46 -0.25
N TYR A 236 -22.89 2.43 -1.56
CA TYR A 236 -22.23 3.52 -2.26
C TYR A 236 -22.98 3.86 -3.58
N PRO A 237 -23.45 5.12 -3.78
CA PRO A 237 -23.57 6.16 -2.75
C PRO A 237 -24.52 5.76 -1.62
N GLY A 238 -24.27 6.27 -0.40
CA GLY A 238 -25.08 5.90 0.76
C GLY A 238 -25.08 6.90 1.90
N ASP A 239 -26.04 6.76 2.82
CA ASP A 239 -26.15 7.56 4.03
C ASP A 239 -25.25 6.99 5.13
N MET A 240 -24.45 7.84 5.78
CA MET A 240 -23.55 7.48 6.88
C MET A 240 -24.00 8.03 8.24
N THR A 241 -25.21 8.56 8.35
CA THR A 241 -25.68 9.20 9.61
C THR A 241 -25.59 8.27 10.81
N ASP A 242 -25.96 6.99 10.65
CA ASP A 242 -25.89 6.00 11.72
C ASP A 242 -24.45 5.64 12.09
N TYR A 243 -23.56 5.58 11.11
CA TYR A 243 -22.14 5.36 11.37
C TYR A 243 -21.48 6.54 12.09
N ILE A 244 -21.78 7.77 11.67
CA ILE A 244 -21.28 8.96 12.38
C ILE A 244 -21.79 9.02 13.82
N ARG A 245 -23.04 8.58 14.07
CA ARG A 245 -23.57 8.45 15.44
C ARG A 245 -22.77 7.40 16.22
N PHE A 246 -22.52 6.23 15.62
CA PHE A 246 -21.70 5.18 16.24
C PHE A 246 -20.31 5.70 16.61
N LEU A 247 -19.61 6.39 15.71
CA LEU A 247 -18.30 6.98 16.00
C LEU A 247 -18.36 7.99 17.15
N ASN A 248 -19.40 8.81 17.24
CA ASN A 248 -19.58 9.78 18.32
C ASN A 248 -19.87 9.13 19.70
N GLU A 249 -20.32 7.89 19.70
CA GLU A 249 -20.53 7.08 20.91
C GLU A 249 -19.29 6.24 21.30
N HIS A 250 -18.26 6.15 20.40
CA HIS A 250 -17.06 5.32 20.56
C HIS A 250 -15.78 6.13 20.26
N ASP A 251 -15.34 6.91 21.24
CA ASP A 251 -14.22 7.85 21.10
C ASP A 251 -12.92 7.22 20.53
N HIS A 252 -12.65 5.95 20.83
CA HIS A 252 -11.44 5.27 20.36
C HIS A 252 -11.52 5.05 18.85
N PHE A 253 -12.63 4.54 18.29
CA PHE A 253 -12.80 4.42 16.85
C PHE A 253 -12.89 5.78 16.17
N ARG A 254 -13.52 6.77 16.83
CA ARG A 254 -13.60 8.13 16.32
C ARG A 254 -12.23 8.73 16.00
N LYS A 255 -11.22 8.42 16.80
CA LYS A 255 -9.84 8.88 16.60
C LYS A 255 -9.17 8.22 15.39
N GLU A 256 -9.56 7.01 15.04
CA GLU A 256 -9.02 6.28 13.88
C GLU A 256 -9.54 6.85 12.54
N HIS A 257 -10.63 7.63 12.58
CA HIS A 257 -11.25 8.24 11.41
C HIS A 257 -11.22 9.79 11.46
N PRO A 258 -10.04 10.41 11.47
CA PRO A 258 -9.92 11.87 11.62
C PRO A 258 -10.53 12.66 10.45
N LEU A 259 -10.67 12.04 9.28
CA LEU A 259 -11.26 12.66 8.09
C LEU A 259 -12.80 12.67 8.12
N MET A 260 -13.42 11.83 8.96
CA MET A 260 -14.87 11.80 9.14
C MET A 260 -15.28 12.78 10.26
N ASN A 261 -16.19 13.68 9.98
CA ASN A 261 -16.69 14.66 10.96
C ASN A 261 -18.22 14.61 11.06
N SER A 262 -18.80 15.38 11.98
CA SER A 262 -20.25 15.36 12.22
C SER A 262 -21.10 15.89 11.05
N GLU A 263 -20.48 16.54 10.07
CA GLU A 263 -21.15 17.05 8.86
C GLU A 263 -21.09 16.04 7.71
N THR A 264 -20.29 14.98 7.84
CA THR A 264 -20.13 13.93 6.85
C THR A 264 -21.34 12.99 6.92
N THR A 265 -22.33 13.21 6.10
CA THR A 265 -23.59 12.44 6.13
C THR A 265 -23.75 11.48 4.95
N CYS A 266 -22.97 11.67 3.89
CA CYS A 266 -23.06 10.85 2.68
C CYS A 266 -21.70 10.22 2.33
N ASN A 267 -21.75 8.98 1.92
CA ASN A 267 -20.65 8.26 1.26
C ASN A 267 -20.90 8.32 -0.25
N ASP A 268 -20.25 9.26 -0.92
CA ASP A 268 -20.43 9.49 -2.35
C ASP A 268 -19.20 10.10 -3.02
N LYS A 269 -19.28 10.36 -4.31
CA LYS A 269 -18.21 10.97 -5.09
C LYS A 269 -17.80 12.37 -4.60
N GLU A 270 -18.73 13.16 -4.07
CA GLU A 270 -18.45 14.51 -3.57
C GLU A 270 -17.59 14.45 -2.30
N LEU A 271 -17.88 13.52 -1.40
CA LEU A 271 -17.00 13.24 -0.26
C LEU A 271 -15.61 12.81 -0.75
N MET A 272 -15.53 11.87 -1.69
CA MET A 272 -14.25 11.40 -2.24
C MET A 272 -13.44 12.56 -2.86
N GLN A 273 -14.09 13.45 -3.63
CA GLN A 273 -13.44 14.65 -4.17
C GLN A 273 -12.94 15.59 -3.09
N THR A 274 -13.71 15.76 -2.02
CA THR A 274 -13.35 16.61 -0.88
C THR A 274 -12.10 16.08 -0.18
N LEU A 275 -12.02 14.78 0.06
CA LEU A 275 -10.87 14.13 0.71
C LEU A 275 -9.63 14.11 -0.19
N LEU A 276 -9.80 13.86 -1.48
CA LEU A 276 -8.70 13.90 -2.46
C LEU A 276 -8.24 15.32 -2.83
N ALA A 277 -8.98 16.37 -2.41
CA ALA A 277 -8.53 17.75 -2.61
C ALA A 277 -7.18 18.05 -1.91
N ASP A 278 -6.83 17.32 -0.85
CA ASP A 278 -5.54 17.47 -0.20
C ASP A 278 -4.40 16.90 -1.06
N ALA A 279 -4.66 15.85 -1.84
CA ALA A 279 -3.71 15.35 -2.86
C ALA A 279 -3.50 16.39 -3.98
N ASP A 280 -4.56 16.99 -4.50
CA ASP A 280 -4.46 18.05 -5.52
C ASP A 280 -3.69 19.27 -4.99
N LYS A 281 -4.01 19.74 -3.78
CA LYS A 281 -3.27 20.83 -3.12
C LYS A 281 -1.79 20.50 -2.97
N PHE A 282 -1.47 19.27 -2.52
CA PHE A 282 -0.09 18.83 -2.35
C PHE A 282 0.70 18.89 -3.66
N VAL A 283 0.17 18.32 -4.76
CA VAL A 283 0.81 18.35 -6.08
C VAL A 283 1.03 19.79 -6.56
N ASN A 284 0.00 20.65 -6.43
CA ASN A 284 0.08 22.06 -6.86
C ASN A 284 1.08 22.89 -6.04
N TYR A 285 1.18 22.63 -4.73
CA TYR A 285 2.10 23.34 -3.84
C TYR A 285 3.55 22.84 -3.95
N SER A 286 3.74 21.52 -3.93
CA SER A 286 5.07 20.91 -3.88
C SER A 286 5.72 20.76 -5.25
N GLY A 287 4.92 20.63 -6.31
CA GLY A 287 5.37 20.21 -7.63
C GLY A 287 5.81 18.74 -7.70
N CYS A 288 5.63 17.97 -6.62
CA CYS A 288 5.97 16.55 -6.54
C CYS A 288 4.83 15.70 -7.08
N GLU A 289 5.19 14.56 -7.70
CA GLU A 289 4.19 13.57 -8.14
C GLU A 289 3.77 12.68 -6.95
N LEU A 290 2.50 12.25 -6.97
CA LEU A 290 1.91 11.36 -5.99
C LEU A 290 1.65 9.97 -6.57
N TYR A 291 1.60 9.00 -5.67
CA TYR A 291 1.20 7.63 -5.92
C TYR A 291 0.23 7.18 -4.83
N CYS A 292 -0.76 6.36 -5.18
CA CYS A 292 -1.62 5.70 -4.20
C CYS A 292 -1.25 4.21 -4.14
N GLY A 293 -0.52 3.81 -3.09
CA GLY A 293 0.03 2.45 -2.95
C GLY A 293 -1.03 1.38 -2.74
N GLU A 294 -2.17 1.78 -2.13
CA GLU A 294 -3.28 0.88 -1.89
C GLU A 294 -4.62 1.59 -2.01
N PHE A 295 -5.57 0.92 -2.66
CA PHE A 295 -7.00 1.23 -2.64
C PHE A 295 -7.78 -0.05 -2.91
N GLY A 296 -9.02 -0.12 -2.49
CA GLY A 296 -9.86 -1.29 -2.75
C GLY A 296 -11.17 -1.27 -1.99
N VAL A 297 -11.97 -2.29 -2.25
CA VAL A 297 -13.25 -2.54 -1.56
C VAL A 297 -13.31 -4.03 -1.22
N ILE A 298 -13.58 -4.34 0.04
CA ILE A 298 -13.69 -5.70 0.57
C ILE A 298 -14.78 -6.53 -0.17
N ASP A 299 -14.62 -7.83 -0.22
CA ASP A 299 -15.52 -8.75 -0.94
C ASP A 299 -16.93 -8.84 -0.34
N THR A 300 -17.09 -8.54 0.95
CA THR A 300 -18.38 -8.47 1.64
C THR A 300 -19.24 -7.26 1.23
N ALA A 301 -18.67 -6.28 0.53
CA ALA A 301 -19.43 -5.14 0.00
C ALA A 301 -20.23 -5.54 -1.24
N PRO A 302 -21.45 -4.94 -1.47
CA PRO A 302 -22.21 -5.19 -2.68
C PRO A 302 -21.41 -4.87 -3.94
N THR A 303 -21.30 -5.81 -4.87
CA THR A 303 -20.47 -5.67 -6.09
C THR A 303 -20.82 -4.43 -6.90
N ASP A 304 -22.11 -4.13 -7.11
CA ASP A 304 -22.54 -2.95 -7.87
C ASP A 304 -22.08 -1.63 -7.25
N ASP A 305 -22.04 -1.57 -5.93
CA ASP A 305 -21.58 -0.39 -5.19
C ASP A 305 -20.05 -0.31 -5.16
N ALA A 306 -19.37 -1.45 -5.04
CA ALA A 306 -17.92 -1.53 -5.17
C ALA A 306 -17.44 -1.04 -6.56
N LEU A 307 -18.16 -1.42 -7.63
CA LEU A 307 -17.87 -0.95 -8.99
C LEU A 307 -18.01 0.57 -9.13
N LYS A 308 -19.01 1.19 -8.52
CA LYS A 308 -19.20 2.65 -8.54
C LYS A 308 -18.07 3.35 -7.80
N TRP A 309 -17.73 2.87 -6.59
CA TRP A 309 -16.66 3.45 -5.77
C TRP A 309 -15.30 3.36 -6.49
N ILE A 310 -14.94 2.19 -7.01
CA ILE A 310 -13.68 1.99 -7.75
C ILE A 310 -13.64 2.87 -9.00
N ARG A 311 -14.76 2.98 -9.76
CA ARG A 311 -14.84 3.85 -10.92
C ARG A 311 -14.60 5.31 -10.58
N ASP A 312 -15.24 5.80 -9.52
CA ASP A 312 -15.08 7.20 -9.09
C ASP A 312 -13.66 7.47 -8.63
N PHE A 313 -13.08 6.59 -7.81
CA PHE A 313 -11.71 6.72 -7.33
C PHE A 313 -10.67 6.71 -8.46
N VAL A 314 -10.68 5.69 -9.31
CA VAL A 314 -9.72 5.57 -10.42
C VAL A 314 -9.87 6.72 -11.42
N THR A 315 -11.09 7.17 -11.69
CA THR A 315 -11.33 8.34 -12.55
C THR A 315 -10.72 9.60 -11.97
N LEU A 316 -10.86 9.83 -10.66
CA LEU A 316 -10.27 10.98 -9.98
C LEU A 316 -8.73 10.90 -9.99
N CYS A 317 -8.14 9.76 -9.65
CA CYS A 317 -6.69 9.55 -9.71
C CYS A 317 -6.14 9.82 -11.13
N ASN A 318 -6.78 9.28 -12.16
CA ASN A 318 -6.38 9.51 -13.54
C ASN A 318 -6.45 11.00 -13.93
N SER A 319 -7.48 11.73 -13.46
CA SER A 319 -7.63 13.17 -13.72
C SER A 319 -6.53 14.01 -13.05
N LEU A 320 -6.04 13.57 -11.89
CA LEU A 320 -4.96 14.19 -11.12
C LEU A 320 -3.58 13.66 -11.50
N LYS A 321 -3.48 12.69 -12.42
CA LYS A 321 -2.25 11.97 -12.80
C LYS A 321 -1.56 11.29 -11.59
N ILE A 322 -2.36 10.71 -10.73
CA ILE A 322 -1.91 9.92 -9.58
C ILE A 322 -1.92 8.45 -10.00
N GLY A 323 -0.74 7.82 -10.03
CA GLY A 323 -0.61 6.38 -10.22
C GLY A 323 -1.15 5.63 -9.00
N HIS A 324 -1.66 4.41 -9.20
CA HIS A 324 -2.33 3.69 -8.12
C HIS A 324 -2.22 2.18 -8.26
N ALA A 325 -2.22 1.44 -7.14
CA ALA A 325 -2.26 -0.02 -7.12
C ALA A 325 -3.43 -0.54 -6.29
N MET A 326 -4.26 -1.41 -6.90
CA MET A 326 -5.36 -2.02 -6.19
C MET A 326 -4.85 -3.06 -5.18
N TRP A 327 -5.38 -3.03 -3.99
CA TRP A 327 -5.33 -4.11 -3.03
C TRP A 327 -6.53 -5.02 -3.27
N ASN A 328 -6.40 -6.29 -3.63
CA ASN A 328 -5.24 -7.13 -3.79
C ASN A 328 -5.38 -8.05 -5.04
N TYR A 329 -4.30 -8.65 -5.53
CA TYR A 329 -4.34 -9.60 -6.63
C TYR A 329 -4.95 -10.95 -6.20
N LYS A 330 -4.43 -11.53 -5.09
CA LYS A 330 -4.76 -12.89 -4.67
C LYS A 330 -5.03 -12.98 -3.18
N CYS A 331 -6.19 -13.51 -2.79
CA CYS A 331 -6.62 -13.65 -1.39
C CYS A 331 -6.73 -12.31 -0.62
N LEU A 332 -6.84 -12.35 0.70
CA LEU A 332 -6.87 -11.20 1.63
C LEU A 332 -8.12 -10.32 1.51
N ASP A 333 -9.30 -10.92 1.30
CA ASP A 333 -10.65 -10.31 1.34
C ASP A 333 -10.93 -9.22 0.28
N PHE A 334 -9.91 -8.80 -0.50
CA PHE A 334 -10.03 -7.77 -1.55
C PHE A 334 -9.65 -8.33 -2.94
N GLU A 335 -9.41 -9.59 -3.06
CA GLU A 335 -8.75 -10.24 -4.18
C GLU A 335 -9.55 -10.20 -5.49
N ILE A 336 -8.79 -10.28 -6.59
CA ILE A 336 -9.30 -10.57 -7.93
C ILE A 336 -9.37 -12.07 -8.18
N ILE A 337 -8.39 -12.83 -7.65
CA ILE A 337 -8.34 -14.30 -7.77
C ILE A 337 -8.27 -14.97 -6.40
N ASP A 338 -8.83 -16.15 -6.31
CA ASP A 338 -8.74 -17.01 -5.12
C ASP A 338 -7.39 -17.77 -5.02
N ILE A 339 -7.26 -18.57 -3.97
CA ILE A 339 -6.05 -19.40 -3.73
C ILE A 339 -5.80 -20.41 -4.89
N ASN A 340 -6.85 -20.80 -5.62
CA ASN A 340 -6.78 -21.73 -6.74
C ASN A 340 -6.55 -21.02 -8.09
N ASN A 341 -6.22 -19.74 -8.08
CA ASN A 341 -6.03 -18.86 -9.25
C ASN A 341 -7.30 -18.71 -10.13
N GLN A 342 -8.50 -18.85 -9.53
CA GLN A 342 -9.77 -18.59 -10.21
C GLN A 342 -10.17 -17.13 -10.01
N VAL A 343 -10.57 -16.44 -11.08
CA VAL A 343 -11.10 -15.07 -10.99
C VAL A 343 -12.42 -15.11 -10.23
N VAL A 344 -12.47 -14.47 -9.07
CA VAL A 344 -13.66 -14.43 -8.19
C VAL A 344 -14.42 -13.10 -8.29
N ARG A 345 -13.76 -12.05 -8.81
CA ARG A 345 -14.38 -10.72 -9.01
C ARG A 345 -14.23 -10.24 -10.47
N PRO A 346 -14.83 -10.94 -11.45
CA PRO A 346 -14.66 -10.64 -12.87
C PRO A 346 -15.20 -9.27 -13.28
N GLU A 347 -16.22 -8.73 -12.59
CA GLU A 347 -16.79 -7.41 -12.87
C GLU A 347 -15.83 -6.31 -12.49
N ILE A 348 -15.10 -6.43 -11.36
CA ILE A 348 -14.06 -5.47 -10.95
C ILE A 348 -12.90 -5.52 -11.93
N LEU A 349 -12.44 -6.72 -12.30
CA LEU A 349 -11.39 -6.87 -13.31
C LEU A 349 -11.77 -6.18 -14.63
N ALA A 350 -13.00 -6.43 -15.12
CA ALA A 350 -13.50 -5.81 -16.35
C ALA A 350 -13.53 -4.28 -16.25
N LEU A 351 -13.95 -3.73 -15.11
CA LEU A 351 -13.94 -2.30 -14.85
C LEU A 351 -12.52 -1.71 -14.87
N LEU A 352 -11.56 -2.35 -14.19
CA LEU A 352 -10.16 -1.89 -14.18
C LEU A 352 -9.56 -1.90 -15.58
N GLN A 353 -9.85 -2.93 -16.38
CA GLN A 353 -9.44 -3.00 -17.78
C GLN A 353 -10.07 -1.89 -18.65
N GLU A 354 -11.33 -1.51 -18.40
CA GLU A 354 -11.99 -0.39 -19.07
C GLU A 354 -11.31 0.94 -18.74
N LEU A 355 -11.02 1.19 -17.45
CA LEU A 355 -10.47 2.45 -16.94
C LEU A 355 -8.98 2.65 -17.29
N ASN A 356 -8.31 1.60 -17.71
CA ASN A 356 -6.90 1.66 -18.15
C ASN A 356 -6.73 2.05 -19.63
N ARG A 357 -7.80 1.99 -20.42
CA ARG A 357 -7.81 2.37 -21.83
C ARG A 357 -7.82 3.89 -22.01
#